data_3c0a61bdea4e6a4e6561763b18097620
#
_entry.id   3c0a61bdea4e6a4e6561763b18097620
#
_cell.length_a   1.000
_cell.length_b   1.000
_cell.length_c   1.000
_cell.angle_alpha   90.00
_cell.angle_beta   90.00
_cell.angle_gamma   90.00
#
_symmetry.space_group_name_H-M   'P 1'
#
loop_
_entity.id
_entity.type
_entity.pdbx_description
1 polymer ?
#
loop_
_entity_poly.entity_id
_entity_poly.type
_entity_poly.pdbx_seq_one_letter_code
_entity_poly.pdbx_strand_id
1 'polypeptide(L)' 'MGLLKVNFDGAIFDDLRVAGIGVAVRNEHGEVVAALAEQIPIPDSVFTLETLAARRAVLFACDIGLHHVVF' A
#
# COMPACT_ATOMS: atom_id res chain seq x y z
N MET A 1 -12.35 20.37 -1.97
CA MET A 1 -11.27 19.46 -1.55
C MET A 1 -11.14 18.37 -2.60
N GLY A 2 -9.92 18.15 -3.09
CA GLY A 2 -9.67 17.14 -4.11
C GLY A 2 -9.70 15.73 -3.57
N LEU A 3 -9.78 14.76 -4.48
CA LEU A 3 -9.68 13.34 -4.13
C LEU A 3 -8.23 12.98 -3.81
N LEU A 4 -8.07 12.08 -2.88
CA LEU A 4 -6.78 11.45 -2.60
C LEU A 4 -6.72 10.09 -3.29
N LYS A 5 -5.60 9.79 -3.88
CA LYS A 5 -5.38 8.51 -4.56
C LYS A 5 -4.44 7.65 -3.72
N VAL A 6 -4.84 6.42 -3.47
CA VAL A 6 -4.03 5.45 -2.75
C VAL A 6 -3.47 4.44 -3.75
N ASN A 7 -2.16 4.39 -3.86
CA ASN A 7 -1.45 3.38 -4.63
C ASN A 7 -0.82 2.37 -3.68
N PHE A 8 -0.83 1.12 -4.07
CA PHE A 8 -0.20 0.07 -3.28
C PHE A 8 0.48 -0.92 -4.21
N ASP A 9 1.51 -1.58 -3.70
CA ASP A 9 2.27 -2.57 -4.45
C ASP A 9 2.92 -3.55 -3.49
N GLY A 10 3.18 -4.74 -3.98
CA GLY A 10 3.92 -5.77 -3.27
C GLY A 10 5.12 -6.22 -4.09
N ALA A 11 6.20 -6.52 -3.42
CA ALA A 11 7.41 -7.01 -4.05
C ALA A 11 7.99 -8.18 -3.24
N ILE A 12 8.58 -9.14 -3.96
CA ILE A 12 9.25 -10.28 -3.33
C ILE A 12 10.75 -10.09 -3.47
N PHE A 13 11.45 -10.20 -2.37
CA PHE A 13 12.91 -10.11 -2.30
C PHE A 13 13.46 -11.49 -1.95
N ASP A 14 13.64 -12.32 -2.97
CA ASP A 14 14.04 -13.73 -2.78
C ASP A 14 15.34 -13.89 -2.02
N ASP A 15 16.32 -13.02 -2.27
CA ASP A 15 17.62 -13.07 -1.60
C ASP A 15 17.51 -12.88 -0.10
N LEU A 16 16.54 -12.08 0.33
CA LEU A 16 16.30 -11.77 1.73
C LEU A 16 15.21 -12.66 2.34
N ARG A 17 14.54 -13.45 1.52
CA ARG A 17 13.41 -14.32 1.90
C ARG A 17 12.29 -13.55 2.61
N VAL A 18 12.01 -12.35 2.09
CA VAL A 18 10.95 -11.49 2.60
C VAL A 18 10.17 -10.90 1.45
N ALA A 19 8.99 -10.40 1.74
CA ALA A 19 8.22 -9.59 0.83
C ALA A 19 8.06 -8.20 1.44
N GLY A 20 7.77 -7.23 0.58
CA GLY A 20 7.50 -5.86 1.00
C GLY A 20 6.16 -5.41 0.48
N ILE A 21 5.49 -4.57 1.26
CA ILE A 21 4.28 -3.87 0.87
C ILE A 21 4.56 -2.39 0.93
N GLY A 22 4.25 -1.68 -0.15
CA GLY A 22 4.33 -0.23 -0.21
C GLY A 22 2.96 0.37 -0.42
N VAL A 23 2.66 1.44 0.29
CA VAL A 23 1.43 2.21 0.12
C VAL A 23 1.82 3.69 0.03
N ALA A 24 1.28 4.40 -0.94
CA ALA A 24 1.49 5.82 -1.09
C ALA A 24 0.16 6.51 -1.32
N VAL A 25 -0.08 7.61 -0.62
CA VAL A 25 -1.26 8.45 -0.79
C VAL A 25 -0.83 9.73 -1.46
N ARG A 26 -1.47 10.08 -2.57
CA ARG A 26 -1.16 11.28 -3.35
C ARG A 26 -2.39 12.18 -3.44
N ASN A 27 -2.14 13.48 -3.49
CA ASN A 27 -3.19 14.46 -3.72
C ASN A 27 -3.43 14.65 -5.24
N GLU A 28 -4.31 15.56 -5.61
CA GLU A 28 -4.63 15.85 -7.01
C GLU A 28 -3.45 16.44 -7.80
N HIS A 29 -2.43 16.93 -7.12
CA HIS A 29 -1.21 17.44 -7.75
C HIS A 29 -0.13 16.38 -7.91
N GLY A 30 -0.43 15.12 -7.54
CA GLY A 30 0.53 14.03 -7.60
C GLY A 30 1.55 14.00 -6.46
N GLU A 31 1.40 14.88 -5.49
CA GLU A 31 2.30 14.94 -4.34
C GLU A 31 1.98 13.85 -3.33
N VAL A 32 3.01 13.20 -2.81
CA VAL A 32 2.85 12.17 -1.77
C VAL A 32 2.59 12.87 -0.44
N VAL A 33 1.41 12.63 0.11
CA VAL A 33 1.00 13.20 1.40
C VAL A 33 1.14 12.22 2.55
N ALA A 34 1.20 10.91 2.26
CA ALA A 34 1.46 9.87 3.24
C ALA A 34 2.02 8.63 2.56
N ALA A 35 2.83 7.86 3.26
CA ALA A 35 3.39 6.63 2.71
C ALA A 35 3.65 5.63 3.83
N LEU A 36 3.62 4.35 3.46
CA LEU A 36 3.91 3.23 4.33
C LEU A 36 4.78 2.24 3.58
N ALA A 37 5.79 1.71 4.25
CA ALA A 37 6.55 0.57 3.76
C ALA A 37 6.61 -0.47 4.87
N GLU A 38 6.27 -1.71 4.54
CA GLU A 38 6.19 -2.77 5.53
C GLU A 38 6.81 -4.05 4.98
N GLN A 39 7.62 -4.71 5.79
CA GLN A 39 8.23 -5.98 5.46
C GLN A 39 7.39 -7.11 6.06
N ILE A 40 7.13 -8.15 5.27
CA ILE A 40 6.34 -9.29 5.70
C ILE A 40 7.04 -10.59 5.29
N PRO A 41 6.70 -11.74 5.90
CA PRO A 41 7.14 -13.03 5.39
C PRO A 41 6.63 -13.25 3.97
N ILE A 42 7.38 -14.02 3.17
CA ILE A 42 6.96 -14.32 1.79
C ILE A 42 5.63 -15.08 1.83
N PRO A 43 4.57 -14.57 1.18
CA PRO A 43 3.30 -15.29 1.11
C PRO A 43 3.36 -16.43 0.10
N ASP A 44 2.32 -17.28 0.10
CA ASP A 44 2.26 -18.49 -0.73
C ASP A 44 2.23 -18.21 -2.23
N SER A 45 1.75 -17.04 -2.62
CA SER A 45 1.60 -16.72 -4.03
C SER A 45 1.64 -15.20 -4.24
N VAL A 46 1.88 -14.79 -5.50
CA VAL A 46 1.80 -13.38 -5.90
C VAL A 46 0.39 -12.83 -5.68
N PHE A 47 -0.62 -13.66 -5.95
CA PHE A 47 -2.02 -13.27 -5.71
C PHE A 47 -2.25 -12.94 -4.24
N THR A 48 -1.73 -13.75 -3.33
CA THR A 48 -1.83 -13.51 -1.89
C THR A 48 -1.12 -12.21 -1.51
N LEU A 49 0.06 -11.96 -2.08
CA LEU A 49 0.79 -10.72 -1.83
C LEU A 49 0.00 -9.49 -2.28
N GLU A 50 -0.60 -9.53 -3.47
CA GLU A 50 -1.42 -8.44 -3.97
C GLU A 50 -2.63 -8.18 -3.07
N THR A 51 -3.26 -9.24 -2.59
CA THR A 51 -4.40 -9.15 -1.67
C THR A 51 -3.99 -8.52 -0.34
N LEU A 52 -2.84 -8.93 0.20
CA LEU A 52 -2.31 -8.35 1.43
C LEU A 52 -1.97 -6.88 1.26
N ALA A 53 -1.39 -6.51 0.12
CA ALA A 53 -1.06 -5.12 -0.17
C ALA A 53 -2.33 -4.26 -0.26
N ALA A 54 -3.37 -4.76 -0.94
CA ALA A 54 -4.64 -4.05 -1.03
C ALA A 54 -5.28 -3.87 0.34
N ARG A 55 -5.29 -4.93 1.15
CA ARG A 55 -5.84 -4.87 2.51
C ARG A 55 -5.08 -3.87 3.36
N ARG A 56 -3.74 -3.87 3.29
CA ARG A 56 -2.92 -2.94 4.05
C ARG A 56 -3.16 -1.50 3.64
N ALA A 57 -3.39 -1.26 2.34
CA ALA A 57 -3.70 0.07 1.83
C ALA A 57 -5.00 0.60 2.43
N VAL A 58 -6.04 -0.23 2.49
CA VAL A 58 -7.33 0.15 3.08
C VAL A 58 -7.16 0.46 4.57
N LEU A 59 -6.47 -0.41 5.31
CA LEU A 59 -6.23 -0.20 6.74
C LEU A 59 -5.43 1.08 7.00
N PHE A 60 -4.39 1.34 6.20
CA PHE A 60 -3.59 2.54 6.33
C PHE A 60 -4.43 3.80 6.09
N ALA A 61 -5.26 3.79 5.04
CA ALA A 61 -6.14 4.91 4.75
C ALA A 61 -7.11 5.16 5.93
N CYS A 62 -7.67 4.11 6.51
CA CYS A 62 -8.53 4.23 7.67
C CYS A 62 -7.78 4.77 8.89
N ASP A 63 -6.57 4.26 9.13
CA ASP A 63 -5.76 4.66 10.28
C ASP A 63 -5.40 6.13 10.26
N ILE A 64 -5.15 6.70 9.09
CA ILE A 64 -4.82 8.12 8.96
C ILE A 64 -6.05 9.00 8.72
N GLY A 65 -7.24 8.43 8.82
CA GLY A 65 -8.51 9.19 8.80
C GLY A 65 -8.94 9.66 7.43
N LEU A 66 -8.54 8.98 6.36
CA LEU A 66 -8.94 9.36 5.00
C LEU A 66 -10.36 8.86 4.71
N HIS A 67 -11.21 9.74 4.20
CA HIS A 67 -12.60 9.42 3.89
C HIS A 67 -12.94 9.52 2.41
N HIS A 68 -12.16 10.25 1.64
CA HIS A 68 -12.39 10.48 0.22
C HIS A 68 -11.17 10.05 -0.58
N VAL A 69 -11.07 8.74 -0.81
CA VAL A 69 -9.90 8.16 -1.50
C VAL A 69 -10.33 7.32 -2.69
N VAL A 70 -9.43 7.20 -3.65
CA VAL A 70 -9.53 6.28 -4.79
C VAL A 70 -8.34 5.33 -4.71
N PHE A 71 -8.63 4.06 -4.79
CA PHE A 71 -7.59 3.03 -4.77
C PHE A 71 -7.20 2.54 -6.17
#